data_bc555bb147b9c2e281440ca6caa4543d
#
_entry.id   bc555bb147b9c2e281440ca6caa4543d
#
_cell.length_a   1.000
_cell.length_b   1.000
_cell.length_c   1.000
_cell.angle_alpha   90.00
_cell.angle_beta   90.00
_cell.angle_gamma   90.00
#
_symmetry.space_group_name_H-M   'P 1'
#
loop_
_entity.id
_entity.type
_entity.pdbx_description
1 polymer ?
#
loop_
_entity_poly.entity_id
_entity_poly.type
_entity_poly.pdbx_seq_one_letter_code
_entity_poly.pdbx_strand_id
1 'polypeptide(L)'
;MKKLNKKILSRLDDVIMSTIEGTSSSPDCNIGAAICVIQGGSEVYRNEYGEADKERHIPMSKNSIFRCYSMTKPITSVAVMILLEKGKIALTDAVSTYIPGFKDQKVLTEDGYVPAYREVTIQDLLNMTAGVNYPDASFPAGKEMQDMIDKFYKDTEEGRPVSTYELANLIGKQPLRFQPGENWNYSFCADVLGAIIEAVSSKRYSDYLKDEIFNPLGMHDTDFYVPESKQGRFMQNYEYMPETQTMEPCQWQHLGLSYMHKKKPEFESGGAGLVSTIDDYSQFVKMLLGKGTYNGIRILGSSTVE
;
A
#
# COMPACT_ATOMS: atom_id res chain seq x y z
N MET A 1 9.22 -19.25 23.16
CA MET A 1 9.57 -17.80 23.10
C MET A 1 9.48 -17.22 24.51
N LYS A 2 10.45 -16.36 24.92
CA LYS A 2 10.34 -15.59 26.18
C LYS A 2 9.14 -14.65 26.06
N LYS A 3 8.21 -14.66 27.04
CA LYS A 3 7.11 -13.68 27.08
C LYS A 3 7.68 -12.26 27.22
N LEU A 4 7.12 -11.31 26.46
CA LEU A 4 7.45 -9.91 26.61
C LEU A 4 7.08 -9.43 28.02
N ASN A 5 7.96 -8.61 28.59
CA ASN A 5 7.76 -8.08 29.94
C ASN A 5 6.72 -6.95 29.90
N LYS A 6 5.60 -7.10 30.58
CA LYS A 6 4.52 -6.10 30.63
C LYS A 6 5.01 -4.71 31.08
N LYS A 7 5.96 -4.66 32.02
CA LYS A 7 6.57 -3.39 32.49
C LYS A 7 7.40 -2.70 31.41
N ILE A 8 7.97 -3.48 30.46
CA ILE A 8 8.69 -2.89 29.31
C ILE A 8 7.69 -2.43 28.26
N LEU A 9 6.63 -3.19 28.04
CA LEU A 9 5.55 -2.80 27.11
C LEU A 9 4.85 -1.50 27.54
N SER A 10 4.65 -1.26 28.87
CA SER A 10 4.05 -0.01 29.33
C SER A 10 4.90 1.24 29.06
N ARG A 11 6.21 1.09 28.74
CA ARG A 11 7.03 2.23 28.28
C ARG A 11 6.63 2.73 26.90
N LEU A 12 5.91 1.93 26.12
CA LEU A 12 5.34 2.38 24.86
C LEU A 12 4.31 3.49 25.10
N ASP A 13 3.56 3.44 26.20
CA ASP A 13 2.61 4.49 26.59
C ASP A 13 3.34 5.83 26.71
N ASP A 14 4.44 5.87 27.50
CA ASP A 14 5.20 7.10 27.73
C ASP A 14 5.79 7.65 26.42
N VAL A 15 6.35 6.78 25.59
CA VAL A 15 6.95 7.18 24.29
C VAL A 15 5.90 7.76 23.36
N ILE A 16 4.76 7.08 23.20
CA ILE A 16 3.72 7.54 22.28
C ILE A 16 3.04 8.81 22.79
N MET A 17 2.70 8.85 24.08
CA MET A 17 2.13 10.06 24.67
C MET A 17 3.05 11.27 24.50
N SER A 18 4.38 11.10 24.63
CA SER A 18 5.30 12.20 24.41
C SER A 18 5.30 12.73 22.96
N THR A 19 4.92 11.92 21.97
CA THR A 19 4.77 12.38 20.58
C THR A 19 3.41 13.00 20.31
N ILE A 20 2.35 12.62 21.04
CA ILE A 20 0.98 13.14 20.86
C ILE A 20 0.77 14.42 21.66
N GLU A 21 1.21 14.45 22.91
CA GLU A 21 1.16 15.62 23.78
C GLU A 21 2.28 16.61 23.45
N GLY A 22 3.08 16.30 22.42
CA GLY A 22 4.32 16.92 22.08
C GLY A 22 4.28 18.43 22.21
N THR A 23 5.24 18.93 22.92
CA THR A 23 5.62 20.34 22.85
C THR A 23 5.67 20.73 21.39
N SER A 24 4.79 21.58 20.98
CA SER A 24 4.41 22.06 19.66
C SER A 24 5.54 22.49 18.71
N SER A 25 6.75 22.07 18.93
CA SER A 25 7.95 22.45 18.19
C SER A 25 8.66 21.28 17.51
N SER A 26 8.11 20.04 17.61
CA SER A 26 8.72 18.88 16.96
C SER A 26 7.95 18.51 15.69
N PRO A 27 8.63 18.32 14.54
CA PRO A 27 8.03 17.76 13.34
C PRO A 27 7.52 16.31 13.54
N ASP A 28 7.84 15.70 14.68
CA ASP A 28 7.44 14.33 15.04
C ASP A 28 6.12 14.26 15.84
N CYS A 29 5.35 15.35 15.91
CA CYS A 29 4.04 15.36 16.55
C CYS A 29 3.03 14.50 15.78
N ASN A 30 2.23 13.73 16.52
CA ASN A 30 1.08 12.98 16.01
C ASN A 30 -0.18 13.45 16.73
N ILE A 31 -1.30 13.52 16.01
CA ILE A 31 -2.61 13.85 16.63
C ILE A 31 -3.16 12.63 17.34
N GLY A 32 -2.90 11.45 16.85
CA GLY A 32 -3.33 10.20 17.46
C GLY A 32 -2.57 8.99 16.91
N ALA A 33 -2.61 7.91 17.66
CA ALA A 33 -1.99 6.64 17.29
C ALA A 33 -2.80 5.45 17.80
N ALA A 34 -2.68 4.31 17.10
CA ALA A 34 -3.15 3.03 17.59
C ALA A 34 -2.03 2.00 17.47
N ILE A 35 -1.81 1.23 18.51
CA ILE A 35 -0.76 0.22 18.57
C ILE A 35 -1.32 -1.16 18.93
N CYS A 36 -0.81 -2.19 18.27
CA CYS A 36 -1.04 -3.57 18.63
C CYS A 36 0.27 -4.35 18.51
N VAL A 37 0.68 -5.01 19.58
CA VAL A 37 1.85 -5.91 19.59
C VAL A 37 1.36 -7.35 19.71
N ILE A 38 1.78 -8.18 18.75
CA ILE A 38 1.39 -9.59 18.67
C ILE A 38 2.63 -10.47 18.89
N GLN A 39 2.55 -11.41 19.82
CA GLN A 39 3.60 -12.38 20.09
C GLN A 39 3.01 -13.78 20.11
N GLY A 40 3.56 -14.68 19.27
CA GLY A 40 3.10 -16.08 19.23
C GLY A 40 1.63 -16.22 18.85
N GLY A 41 1.13 -15.34 17.95
CA GLY A 41 -0.26 -15.33 17.51
C GLY A 41 -1.25 -14.68 18.49
N SER A 42 -0.79 -14.28 19.68
CA SER A 42 -1.62 -13.61 20.69
C SER A 42 -1.28 -12.14 20.81
N GLU A 43 -2.30 -11.31 20.95
CA GLU A 43 -2.14 -9.91 21.28
C GLU A 43 -1.62 -9.77 22.73
N VAL A 44 -0.47 -9.12 22.91
CA VAL A 44 0.18 -8.96 24.22
C VAL A 44 0.17 -7.52 24.71
N TYR A 45 -0.11 -6.58 23.81
CA TYR A 45 -0.28 -5.17 24.12
C TYR A 45 -1.15 -4.51 23.06
N ARG A 46 -2.06 -3.64 23.51
CA ARG A 46 -2.88 -2.77 22.66
C ARG A 46 -3.18 -1.50 23.40
N ASN A 47 -3.09 -0.39 22.69
CA ASN A 47 -3.61 0.88 23.18
C ASN A 47 -3.91 1.85 22.02
N GLU A 48 -4.80 2.80 22.26
CA GLU A 48 -5.16 3.91 21.39
C GLU A 48 -4.92 5.23 22.12
N TYR A 49 -4.36 6.22 21.40
CA TYR A 49 -3.92 7.49 21.98
C TYR A 49 -4.39 8.66 21.13
N GLY A 50 -4.70 9.79 21.79
CA GLY A 50 -5.05 11.04 21.13
C GLY A 50 -6.34 10.96 20.32
N GLU A 51 -6.40 11.69 19.22
CA GLU A 51 -7.61 11.91 18.45
C GLU A 51 -7.47 11.35 17.02
N ALA A 52 -8.57 10.84 16.49
CA ALA A 52 -8.71 10.45 15.08
C ALA A 52 -9.04 11.66 14.19
N ASP A 53 -9.63 12.69 14.81
CA ASP A 53 -9.98 13.96 14.19
C ASP A 53 -9.99 15.05 15.28
N LYS A 54 -9.00 15.92 15.25
CA LYS A 54 -8.78 16.97 16.24
C LYS A 54 -9.84 18.05 16.18
N GLU A 55 -10.24 18.46 14.98
CA GLU A 55 -11.20 19.54 14.77
C GLU A 55 -12.59 19.13 15.25
N ARG A 56 -12.93 17.85 15.16
CA ARG A 56 -14.22 17.31 15.61
C ARG A 56 -14.14 16.66 16.99
N HIS A 57 -12.97 16.68 17.66
CA HIS A 57 -12.73 16.01 18.94
C HIS A 57 -13.14 14.54 18.96
N ILE A 58 -12.84 13.81 17.89
CA ILE A 58 -13.11 12.37 17.80
C ILE A 58 -11.90 11.63 18.36
N PRO A 59 -12.05 10.88 19.46
CA PRO A 59 -10.93 10.15 20.04
C PRO A 59 -10.47 9.01 19.11
N MET A 60 -9.18 8.69 19.16
CA MET A 60 -8.66 7.48 18.55
C MET A 60 -9.33 6.24 19.16
N SER A 61 -9.65 5.26 18.34
CA SER A 61 -10.27 4.02 18.78
C SER A 61 -9.80 2.83 17.95
N LYS A 62 -10.04 1.62 18.45
CA LYS A 62 -9.79 0.37 17.71
C LYS A 62 -10.56 0.28 16.38
N ASN A 63 -11.65 1.03 16.27
CA ASN A 63 -12.50 1.07 15.08
C ASN A 63 -12.16 2.22 14.13
N SER A 64 -11.15 3.04 14.43
CA SER A 64 -10.68 4.10 13.55
C SER A 64 -10.15 3.51 12.26
N ILE A 65 -10.59 4.06 11.12
CA ILE A 65 -10.19 3.60 9.79
C ILE A 65 -9.04 4.47 9.31
N PHE A 66 -7.91 3.85 9.07
CA PHE A 66 -6.65 4.47 8.62
C PHE A 66 -6.48 4.33 7.12
N ARG A 67 -5.81 5.28 6.50
CA ARG A 67 -5.17 5.08 5.20
C ARG A 67 -3.94 4.21 5.39
N CYS A 68 -3.91 3.05 4.75
CA CYS A 68 -2.79 2.11 4.89
C CYS A 68 -1.54 2.57 4.14
N TYR A 69 -1.70 3.38 3.10
CA TYR A 69 -0.59 3.72 2.22
C TYR A 69 0.26 2.48 1.89
N SER A 70 1.55 2.52 2.05
CA SER A 70 2.46 1.42 1.70
C SER A 70 2.29 0.13 2.51
N MET A 71 1.50 0.13 3.58
CA MET A 71 1.04 -1.10 4.21
C MET A 71 0.08 -1.90 3.32
N THR A 72 -0.37 -1.35 2.20
CA THR A 72 -1.08 -2.09 1.13
C THR A 72 -0.19 -3.15 0.47
N LYS A 73 1.09 -2.86 0.26
CA LYS A 73 2.05 -3.71 -0.48
C LYS A 73 2.16 -5.15 0.02
N PRO A 74 2.26 -5.42 1.33
CA PRO A 74 2.27 -6.79 1.84
C PRO A 74 1.02 -7.58 1.47
N ILE A 75 -0.16 -6.94 1.47
CA ILE A 75 -1.42 -7.58 1.07
C ILE A 75 -1.41 -7.90 -0.41
N THR A 76 -0.95 -6.97 -1.26
CA THR A 76 -0.77 -7.17 -2.70
C THR A 76 0.19 -8.33 -2.97
N SER A 77 1.32 -8.39 -2.26
CA SER A 77 2.30 -9.48 -2.40
C SER A 77 1.69 -10.84 -2.04
N VAL A 78 0.94 -10.93 -0.95
CA VAL A 78 0.20 -12.14 -0.57
C VAL A 78 -0.80 -12.55 -1.66
N ALA A 79 -1.52 -11.60 -2.24
CA ALA A 79 -2.47 -11.89 -3.33
C ALA A 79 -1.77 -12.47 -4.57
N VAL A 80 -0.60 -11.96 -4.94
CA VAL A 80 0.25 -12.52 -6.01
C VAL A 80 0.71 -13.94 -5.65
N MET A 81 1.15 -14.17 -4.41
CA MET A 81 1.59 -15.48 -3.97
C MET A 81 0.45 -16.51 -3.93
N ILE A 82 -0.80 -16.09 -3.71
CA ILE A 82 -1.98 -16.96 -3.86
C ILE A 82 -2.13 -17.42 -5.33
N LEU A 83 -1.95 -16.52 -6.30
CA LEU A 83 -1.97 -16.88 -7.72
C LEU A 83 -0.84 -17.85 -8.09
N LEU A 84 0.35 -17.66 -7.52
CA LEU A 84 1.49 -18.57 -7.68
C LEU A 84 1.14 -19.98 -7.15
N GLU A 85 0.64 -20.09 -5.92
CA GLU A 85 0.25 -21.39 -5.34
C GLU A 85 -0.86 -22.09 -6.12
N LYS A 86 -1.76 -21.33 -6.73
CA LYS A 86 -2.81 -21.84 -7.63
C LYS A 86 -2.28 -22.21 -9.02
N GLY A 87 -0.99 -22.05 -9.29
CA GLY A 87 -0.36 -22.33 -10.60
C GLY A 87 -0.88 -21.45 -11.73
N LYS A 88 -1.36 -20.25 -11.41
CA LYS A 88 -1.88 -19.29 -12.39
C LYS A 88 -0.81 -18.39 -12.99
N ILE A 89 0.29 -18.23 -12.29
CA ILE A 89 1.48 -17.45 -12.67
C ILE A 89 2.73 -18.18 -12.23
N ALA A 90 3.87 -17.85 -12.86
CA ALA A 90 5.21 -18.15 -12.36
C ALA A 90 5.95 -16.84 -12.04
N LEU A 91 6.85 -16.84 -11.07
CA LEU A 91 7.65 -15.64 -10.73
C LEU A 91 8.53 -15.17 -11.89
N THR A 92 8.88 -16.11 -12.79
CA THR A 92 9.68 -15.86 -14.00
C THR A 92 8.87 -15.40 -15.20
N ASP A 93 7.54 -15.35 -15.09
CA ASP A 93 6.70 -14.86 -16.18
C ASP A 93 7.04 -13.41 -16.51
N ALA A 94 7.13 -13.11 -17.80
CA ALA A 94 7.27 -11.75 -18.27
C ALA A 94 6.00 -10.94 -17.97
N VAL A 95 6.15 -9.76 -17.38
CA VAL A 95 5.05 -8.85 -17.09
C VAL A 95 4.26 -8.49 -18.34
N SER A 96 4.93 -8.39 -19.49
CA SER A 96 4.33 -8.12 -20.79
C SER A 96 3.28 -9.14 -21.23
N THR A 97 3.33 -10.36 -20.70
CA THR A 97 2.30 -11.40 -20.92
C THR A 97 0.92 -10.97 -20.40
N TYR A 98 0.89 -10.22 -19.32
CA TYR A 98 -0.31 -9.75 -18.63
C TYR A 98 -0.61 -8.28 -18.89
N ILE A 99 0.43 -7.46 -18.99
CA ILE A 99 0.37 -6.00 -19.15
C ILE A 99 1.19 -5.62 -20.39
N PRO A 100 0.58 -5.54 -21.58
CA PRO A 100 1.28 -5.30 -22.86
C PRO A 100 2.15 -4.04 -22.89
N GLY A 101 1.86 -3.04 -22.05
CA GLY A 101 2.69 -1.84 -21.91
C GLY A 101 4.15 -2.13 -21.52
N PHE A 102 4.42 -3.29 -20.92
CA PHE A 102 5.77 -3.72 -20.55
C PHE A 102 6.54 -4.43 -21.68
N LYS A 103 5.95 -4.50 -22.88
CA LYS A 103 6.65 -5.07 -24.04
C LYS A 103 7.68 -4.08 -24.58
N ASP A 104 8.83 -4.60 -25.04
CA ASP A 104 9.91 -3.82 -25.67
C ASP A 104 10.40 -2.64 -24.82
N GLN A 105 10.55 -2.87 -23.52
CA GLN A 105 10.99 -1.89 -22.53
C GLN A 105 12.33 -1.27 -22.88
N LYS A 106 12.49 0.01 -22.57
CA LYS A 106 13.73 0.77 -22.72
C LYS A 106 14.21 1.26 -21.37
N VAL A 107 15.52 1.35 -21.23
CA VAL A 107 16.19 1.99 -20.10
C VAL A 107 16.69 3.35 -20.55
N LEU A 108 16.47 4.39 -19.77
CA LEU A 108 16.99 5.71 -20.03
C LEU A 108 18.33 5.89 -19.31
N THR A 109 19.39 6.02 -20.11
CA THR A 109 20.77 6.26 -19.67
C THR A 109 21.19 7.69 -19.98
N GLU A 110 22.42 8.08 -19.59
CA GLU A 110 23.02 9.38 -19.95
C GLU A 110 23.15 9.56 -21.47
N ASP A 111 23.38 8.47 -22.20
CA ASP A 111 23.54 8.45 -23.65
C ASP A 111 22.18 8.32 -24.41
N GLY A 112 21.04 8.30 -23.68
CA GLY A 112 19.71 8.16 -24.24
C GLY A 112 19.09 6.79 -23.98
N TYR A 113 18.10 6.41 -24.79
CA TYR A 113 17.36 5.17 -24.62
C TYR A 113 18.14 3.96 -25.18
N VAL A 114 18.25 2.94 -24.36
CA VAL A 114 18.76 1.63 -24.76
C VAL A 114 17.68 0.56 -24.50
N PRO A 115 17.63 -0.52 -25.31
CA PRO A 115 16.71 -1.64 -25.02
C PRO A 115 17.00 -2.26 -23.64
N ALA A 116 15.98 -2.74 -22.96
CA ALA A 116 16.18 -3.62 -21.82
C ALA A 116 16.81 -4.95 -22.28
N TYR A 117 17.75 -5.47 -21.50
CA TYR A 117 18.46 -6.73 -21.86
C TYR A 117 17.55 -7.94 -21.80
N ARG A 118 16.51 -7.88 -20.97
CA ARG A 118 15.45 -8.87 -20.83
C ARG A 118 14.13 -8.20 -20.44
N GLU A 119 13.07 -8.92 -20.55
CA GLU A 119 11.77 -8.47 -20.06
C GLU A 119 11.74 -8.41 -18.53
N VAL A 120 10.95 -7.50 -18.00
CA VAL A 120 10.63 -7.40 -16.55
C VAL A 120 9.78 -8.62 -16.17
N THR A 121 10.13 -9.28 -15.07
CA THR A 121 9.39 -10.43 -14.53
C THR A 121 8.52 -10.05 -13.32
N ILE A 122 7.58 -10.93 -12.95
CA ILE A 122 6.79 -10.77 -11.71
C ILE A 122 7.72 -10.72 -10.49
N GLN A 123 8.80 -11.50 -10.48
CA GLN A 123 9.81 -11.46 -9.41
C GLN A 123 10.48 -10.10 -9.30
N ASP A 124 10.80 -9.47 -10.43
CA ASP A 124 11.38 -8.11 -10.39
C ASP A 124 10.43 -7.08 -9.77
N LEU A 125 9.13 -7.20 -10.05
CA LEU A 125 8.12 -6.34 -9.43
C LEU A 125 8.02 -6.57 -7.91
N LEU A 126 7.96 -7.81 -7.46
CA LEU A 126 7.91 -8.17 -6.03
C LEU A 126 9.15 -7.70 -5.27
N ASN A 127 10.32 -7.80 -5.90
CA ASN A 127 11.61 -7.41 -5.30
C ASN A 127 11.92 -5.91 -5.45
N MET A 128 11.10 -5.14 -6.18
CA MET A 128 11.39 -3.74 -6.53
C MET A 128 12.69 -3.59 -7.35
N THR A 129 13.02 -4.58 -8.18
CA THR A 129 14.21 -4.59 -9.06
C THR A 129 13.88 -4.43 -10.54
N ALA A 130 12.63 -4.06 -10.84
CA ALA A 130 12.15 -3.92 -12.21
C ALA A 130 12.71 -2.68 -12.95
N GLY A 131 13.27 -1.69 -12.26
CA GLY A 131 13.65 -0.41 -12.85
C GLY A 131 12.49 0.57 -13.04
N VAL A 132 11.27 0.21 -12.62
CA VAL A 132 10.10 1.09 -12.60
C VAL A 132 10.31 2.24 -11.61
N ASN A 133 9.74 3.41 -11.88
CA ASN A 133 9.90 4.61 -11.06
C ASN A 133 8.61 5.01 -10.34
N TYR A 134 8.75 5.82 -9.28
CA TYR A 134 7.77 6.83 -8.91
C TYR A 134 8.07 8.15 -9.65
N PRO A 135 7.11 9.10 -9.70
CA PRO A 135 7.34 10.44 -10.19
C PRO A 135 8.49 11.11 -9.42
N ASP A 136 9.53 11.53 -10.13
CA ASP A 136 10.67 12.24 -9.54
C ASP A 136 11.38 13.04 -10.64
N ALA A 137 11.14 14.34 -10.68
CA ALA A 137 11.73 15.21 -11.69
C ALA A 137 13.26 15.43 -11.54
N SER A 138 13.89 14.86 -10.50
CA SER A 138 15.34 14.98 -10.26
C SER A 138 16.19 14.17 -11.24
N PHE A 139 15.58 13.21 -11.97
CA PHE A 139 16.26 12.40 -13.00
C PHE A 139 15.34 12.14 -14.19
N PRO A 140 15.90 11.91 -15.41
CA PRO A 140 15.13 11.89 -16.66
C PRO A 140 13.96 10.89 -16.69
N ALA A 141 14.18 9.61 -16.35
CA ALA A 141 13.13 8.59 -16.36
C ALA A 141 12.01 8.88 -15.32
N GLY A 142 12.37 9.45 -14.18
CA GLY A 142 11.40 9.87 -13.17
C GLY A 142 10.60 11.09 -13.62
N LYS A 143 11.20 11.99 -14.40
CA LYS A 143 10.49 13.12 -15.02
C LYS A 143 9.43 12.65 -16.02
N GLU A 144 9.73 11.69 -16.87
CA GLU A 144 8.75 11.13 -17.81
C GLU A 144 7.59 10.45 -17.06
N MET A 145 7.89 9.76 -15.97
CA MET A 145 6.86 9.21 -15.09
C MET A 145 6.01 10.33 -14.47
N GLN A 146 6.62 11.45 -14.04
CA GLN A 146 5.89 12.62 -13.52
C GLN A 146 4.94 13.19 -14.57
N ASP A 147 5.42 13.42 -15.80
CA ASP A 147 4.60 13.97 -16.88
C ASP A 147 3.40 13.05 -17.21
N MET A 148 3.59 11.72 -17.13
CA MET A 148 2.52 10.75 -17.30
C MET A 148 1.52 10.79 -16.15
N ILE A 149 1.97 10.88 -14.91
CA ILE A 149 1.10 10.93 -13.72
C ILE A 149 0.33 12.26 -13.67
N ASP A 150 0.94 13.38 -14.02
CA ASP A 150 0.26 14.68 -14.10
C ASP A 150 -0.89 14.64 -15.12
N LYS A 151 -0.67 13.99 -16.27
CA LYS A 151 -1.73 13.73 -17.23
C LYS A 151 -2.82 12.82 -16.67
N PHE A 152 -2.47 11.77 -15.95
CA PHE A 152 -3.43 10.88 -15.28
C PHE A 152 -4.33 11.66 -14.30
N TYR A 153 -3.76 12.55 -13.48
CA TYR A 153 -4.55 13.40 -12.57
C TYR A 153 -5.53 14.28 -13.35
N LYS A 154 -5.03 14.96 -14.37
CA LYS A 154 -5.85 15.85 -15.21
C LYS A 154 -7.01 15.07 -15.88
N ASP A 155 -6.74 13.91 -16.46
CA ASP A 155 -7.77 13.09 -17.10
C ASP A 155 -8.83 12.66 -16.09
N THR A 156 -8.43 12.30 -14.87
CA THR A 156 -9.35 11.92 -13.78
C THR A 156 -10.22 13.09 -13.33
N GLU A 157 -9.66 14.29 -13.17
CA GLU A 157 -10.38 15.52 -12.81
C GLU A 157 -11.38 15.94 -13.89
N GLU A 158 -11.06 15.71 -15.16
CA GLU A 158 -11.93 15.98 -16.31
C GLU A 158 -13.02 14.89 -16.51
N GLY A 159 -13.13 13.95 -15.58
CA GLY A 159 -14.15 12.89 -15.61
C GLY A 159 -13.82 11.72 -16.55
N ARG A 160 -12.56 11.53 -16.89
CA ARG A 160 -12.03 10.37 -17.62
C ARG A 160 -11.16 9.51 -16.69
N PRO A 161 -11.77 8.79 -15.75
CA PRO A 161 -11.00 7.98 -14.79
C PRO A 161 -10.29 6.84 -15.52
N VAL A 162 -9.09 6.53 -15.06
CA VAL A 162 -8.22 5.46 -15.59
C VAL A 162 -8.27 4.28 -14.63
N SER A 163 -8.50 3.08 -15.15
CA SER A 163 -8.54 1.85 -14.36
C SER A 163 -7.14 1.41 -13.90
N THR A 164 -7.09 0.48 -12.93
CA THR A 164 -5.85 -0.14 -12.45
C THR A 164 -5.05 -0.75 -13.60
N TYR A 165 -5.72 -1.49 -14.49
CA TYR A 165 -5.10 -2.10 -15.66
C TYR A 165 -4.55 -1.08 -16.67
N GLU A 166 -5.31 -0.03 -16.95
CA GLU A 166 -4.88 1.03 -17.87
C GLU A 166 -3.68 1.80 -17.33
N LEU A 167 -3.70 2.16 -16.04
CA LEU A 167 -2.54 2.85 -15.42
C LEU A 167 -1.29 1.97 -15.45
N ALA A 168 -1.40 0.67 -15.17
CA ALA A 168 -0.25 -0.24 -15.28
C ALA A 168 0.32 -0.29 -16.70
N ASN A 169 -0.54 -0.25 -17.74
CA ASN A 169 -0.08 -0.16 -19.13
C ASN A 169 0.62 1.17 -19.43
N LEU A 170 0.16 2.28 -18.85
CA LEU A 170 0.82 3.58 -19.00
C LEU A 170 2.18 3.59 -18.29
N ILE A 171 2.27 3.03 -17.08
CA ILE A 171 3.52 2.84 -16.33
C ILE A 171 4.50 2.00 -17.16
N GLY A 172 4.03 0.90 -17.74
CA GLY A 172 4.86 0.02 -18.56
C GLY A 172 5.43 0.67 -19.81
N LYS A 173 4.83 1.73 -20.33
CA LYS A 173 5.35 2.49 -21.47
C LYS A 173 6.44 3.50 -21.09
N GLN A 174 6.63 3.76 -19.80
CA GLN A 174 7.66 4.68 -19.34
C GLN A 174 9.04 3.99 -19.34
N PRO A 175 10.13 4.73 -19.53
CA PRO A 175 11.46 4.16 -19.48
C PRO A 175 11.81 3.67 -18.08
N LEU A 176 12.53 2.57 -18.02
CA LEU A 176 13.12 2.06 -16.80
C LEU A 176 14.34 2.91 -16.39
N ARG A 177 14.61 2.98 -15.11
CA ARG A 177 15.76 3.68 -14.53
C ARG A 177 17.07 2.92 -14.71
N PHE A 178 16.99 1.59 -14.75
CA PHE A 178 18.12 0.67 -14.87
C PHE A 178 17.64 -0.66 -15.46
N GLN A 179 18.56 -1.51 -15.87
CA GLN A 179 18.25 -2.81 -16.43
C GLN A 179 17.54 -3.71 -15.39
N PRO A 180 16.50 -4.45 -15.79
CA PRO A 180 15.77 -5.32 -14.87
C PRO A 180 16.67 -6.27 -14.09
N GLY A 181 16.60 -6.23 -12.76
CA GLY A 181 17.40 -7.05 -11.85
C GLY A 181 18.72 -6.45 -11.40
N GLU A 182 19.21 -5.35 -12.00
CA GLU A 182 20.52 -4.79 -11.66
C GLU A 182 20.55 -3.97 -10.38
N ASN A 183 19.43 -3.32 -10.07
CA ASN A 183 19.36 -2.41 -8.92
C ASN A 183 18.00 -2.49 -8.23
N TRP A 184 17.89 -1.81 -7.10
CA TRP A 184 16.65 -1.66 -6.32
C TRP A 184 16.13 -0.24 -6.42
N ASN A 185 14.80 -0.08 -6.64
CA ASN A 185 14.13 1.20 -6.65
C ASN A 185 12.70 1.08 -6.14
N TYR A 186 12.38 1.79 -5.06
CA TYR A 186 11.03 1.85 -4.53
C TYR A 186 10.10 2.60 -5.51
N SER A 187 8.98 1.97 -5.93
CA SER A 187 8.26 2.40 -7.13
C SER A 187 6.82 1.89 -7.22
N PHE A 188 6.17 2.13 -8.38
CA PHE A 188 4.85 1.61 -8.74
C PHE A 188 4.78 0.09 -8.98
N CYS A 189 5.81 -0.68 -8.65
CA CYS A 189 5.82 -2.12 -8.89
C CYS A 189 4.58 -2.83 -8.28
N ALA A 190 4.17 -2.45 -7.08
CA ALA A 190 3.00 -3.06 -6.43
C ALA A 190 1.67 -2.67 -7.10
N ASP A 191 1.60 -1.51 -7.73
CA ASP A 191 0.42 -1.08 -8.52
C ASP A 191 0.30 -1.93 -9.79
N VAL A 192 1.42 -2.22 -10.45
CA VAL A 192 1.48 -3.14 -11.60
C VAL A 192 1.09 -4.56 -11.18
N LEU A 193 1.50 -5.02 -9.99
CA LEU A 193 1.07 -6.32 -9.45
C LEU A 193 -0.45 -6.37 -9.24
N GLY A 194 -1.07 -5.29 -8.78
CA GLY A 194 -2.55 -5.18 -8.69
C GLY A 194 -3.24 -5.41 -10.04
N ALA A 195 -2.70 -4.81 -11.11
CA ALA A 195 -3.22 -5.01 -12.46
C ALA A 195 -2.99 -6.44 -12.99
N ILE A 196 -1.87 -7.08 -12.66
CA ILE A 196 -1.62 -8.50 -12.99
C ILE A 196 -2.66 -9.39 -12.31
N ILE A 197 -3.00 -9.10 -11.04
CA ILE A 197 -4.05 -9.84 -10.33
C ILE A 197 -5.39 -9.73 -11.07
N GLU A 198 -5.77 -8.54 -11.55
CA GLU A 198 -6.99 -8.35 -12.37
C GLU A 198 -6.93 -9.17 -13.67
N ALA A 199 -5.83 -9.05 -14.41
CA ALA A 199 -5.66 -9.73 -15.70
C ALA A 199 -5.74 -11.26 -15.56
N VAL A 200 -5.13 -11.83 -14.52
CA VAL A 200 -5.08 -13.29 -14.30
C VAL A 200 -6.38 -13.82 -13.70
N SER A 201 -6.97 -13.10 -12.75
CA SER A 201 -8.18 -13.53 -12.06
C SER A 201 -9.48 -13.26 -12.83
N SER A 202 -9.45 -12.33 -13.78
CA SER A 202 -10.63 -11.76 -14.46
C SER A 202 -11.63 -11.14 -13.46
N LYS A 203 -11.13 -10.70 -12.31
CA LYS A 203 -11.89 -9.99 -11.27
C LYS A 203 -11.28 -8.60 -11.07
N ARG A 204 -12.10 -7.67 -10.61
CA ARG A 204 -11.57 -6.42 -10.09
C ARG A 204 -10.62 -6.70 -8.92
N TYR A 205 -9.57 -5.92 -8.77
CA TYR A 205 -8.54 -6.18 -7.75
C TYR A 205 -9.13 -6.21 -6.34
N SER A 206 -10.00 -5.26 -5.99
CA SER A 206 -10.71 -5.26 -4.69
C SER A 206 -11.57 -6.51 -4.48
N ASP A 207 -12.25 -7.00 -5.51
CA ASP A 207 -13.10 -8.18 -5.39
C ASP A 207 -12.25 -9.45 -5.20
N TYR A 208 -11.10 -9.54 -5.87
CA TYR A 208 -10.13 -10.63 -5.65
C TYR A 208 -9.61 -10.62 -4.21
N LEU A 209 -9.19 -9.46 -3.68
CA LEU A 209 -8.72 -9.34 -2.30
C LEU A 209 -9.80 -9.71 -1.28
N LYS A 210 -11.04 -9.31 -1.52
CA LYS A 210 -12.19 -9.68 -0.67
C LYS A 210 -12.40 -11.18 -0.62
N ASP A 211 -12.40 -11.83 -1.77
CA ASP A 211 -12.66 -13.27 -1.85
C ASP A 211 -11.54 -14.11 -1.23
N GLU A 212 -10.29 -13.74 -1.49
CA GLU A 212 -9.13 -14.58 -1.15
C GLU A 212 -8.49 -14.24 0.19
N ILE A 213 -8.66 -13.01 0.69
CA ILE A 213 -7.97 -12.53 1.91
C ILE A 213 -8.94 -11.95 2.93
N PHE A 214 -9.73 -10.92 2.54
CA PHE A 214 -10.45 -10.14 3.54
C PHE A 214 -11.60 -10.91 4.17
N ASN A 215 -12.49 -11.51 3.37
CA ASN A 215 -13.60 -12.30 3.88
C ASN A 215 -13.14 -13.52 4.69
N PRO A 216 -12.17 -14.34 4.21
CA PRO A 216 -11.65 -15.44 4.99
C PRO A 216 -11.02 -15.03 6.33
N LEU A 217 -10.35 -13.88 6.41
CA LEU A 217 -9.73 -13.38 7.63
C LEU A 217 -10.66 -12.52 8.50
N GLY A 218 -11.88 -12.20 8.03
CA GLY A 218 -12.81 -11.34 8.75
C GLY A 218 -12.44 -9.86 8.76
N MET A 219 -11.73 -9.39 7.73
CA MET A 219 -11.28 -8.00 7.57
C MET A 219 -12.38 -7.14 6.91
N HIS A 220 -13.43 -6.81 7.65
CA HIS A 220 -14.65 -6.18 7.12
C HIS A 220 -14.57 -4.66 6.93
N ASP A 221 -13.54 -4.03 7.45
CA ASP A 221 -13.29 -2.58 7.33
C ASP A 221 -12.09 -2.28 6.42
N THR A 222 -11.61 -3.29 5.67
CA THR A 222 -10.49 -3.16 4.72
C THR A 222 -11.01 -3.10 3.29
N ASP A 223 -10.76 -2.00 2.58
CA ASP A 223 -11.19 -1.78 1.18
C ASP A 223 -10.36 -0.62 0.56
N PHE A 224 -10.64 -0.29 -0.72
CA PHE A 224 -10.09 0.88 -1.41
C PHE A 224 -10.94 2.15 -1.21
N TYR A 225 -12.03 2.06 -0.48
CA TYR A 225 -12.89 3.21 -0.15
C TYR A 225 -13.59 2.98 1.21
N VAL A 226 -14.11 4.05 1.77
CA VAL A 226 -14.88 4.02 3.02
C VAL A 226 -16.34 4.33 2.70
N PRO A 227 -17.27 3.39 2.87
CA PRO A 227 -18.70 3.63 2.67
C PRO A 227 -19.23 4.77 3.56
N GLU A 228 -20.28 5.46 3.12
CA GLU A 228 -20.87 6.60 3.86
C GLU A 228 -21.19 6.25 5.31
N SER A 229 -21.74 5.06 5.56
CA SER A 229 -22.05 4.56 6.90
C SER A 229 -20.83 4.43 7.83
N LYS A 230 -19.62 4.38 7.28
CA LYS A 230 -18.35 4.24 8.03
C LYS A 230 -17.51 5.50 8.04
N GLN A 231 -17.90 6.56 7.32
CA GLN A 231 -17.13 7.81 7.18
C GLN A 231 -16.87 8.51 8.52
N GLY A 232 -17.77 8.35 9.51
CA GLY A 232 -17.56 8.89 10.86
C GLY A 232 -16.37 8.27 11.62
N ARG A 233 -15.84 7.12 11.15
CA ARG A 233 -14.67 6.45 11.74
C ARG A 233 -13.38 6.68 10.94
N PHE A 234 -13.48 7.34 9.79
CA PHE A 234 -12.35 7.59 8.91
C PHE A 234 -11.50 8.73 9.44
N MET A 235 -10.24 8.46 9.69
CA MET A 235 -9.30 9.41 10.28
C MET A 235 -9.00 10.58 9.36
N GLN A 236 -8.87 11.77 9.97
CA GLN A 236 -8.26 12.93 9.34
C GLN A 236 -6.73 12.75 9.27
N ASN A 237 -6.13 13.04 8.12
CA ASN A 237 -4.68 13.19 8.01
C ASN A 237 -4.25 14.60 8.37
N TYR A 238 -3.06 14.70 8.93
CA TYR A 238 -2.46 15.97 9.34
C TYR A 238 -1.07 16.10 8.73
N GLU A 239 -0.68 17.33 8.47
CA GLU A 239 0.64 17.73 8.01
C GLU A 239 1.21 18.77 8.97
N TYR A 240 2.50 18.66 9.29
CA TYR A 240 3.19 19.65 10.10
C TYR A 240 3.53 20.88 9.26
N MET A 241 3.10 22.06 9.74
CA MET A 241 3.36 23.35 9.12
C MET A 241 4.53 24.04 9.86
N PRO A 242 5.73 24.09 9.27
CA PRO A 242 6.92 24.66 9.94
C PRO A 242 6.76 26.14 10.30
N GLU A 243 6.02 26.90 9.50
CA GLU A 243 5.84 28.34 9.69
C GLU A 243 5.01 28.68 10.95
N THR A 244 3.99 27.87 11.22
CA THR A 244 3.08 28.05 12.35
C THR A 244 3.42 27.13 13.52
N GLN A 245 4.27 26.11 13.29
CA GLN A 245 4.59 25.04 14.24
C GLN A 245 3.34 24.28 14.72
N THR A 246 2.37 24.07 13.81
CA THR A 246 1.10 23.40 14.08
C THR A 246 0.90 22.20 13.16
N MET A 247 0.05 21.26 13.61
CA MET A 247 -0.47 20.18 12.76
C MET A 247 -1.78 20.64 12.14
N GLU A 248 -1.81 20.76 10.81
CA GLU A 248 -3.00 21.18 10.05
C GLU A 248 -3.60 20.01 9.26
N PRO A 249 -4.92 20.00 9.04
CA PRO A 249 -5.55 18.97 8.23
C PRO A 249 -4.99 18.92 6.82
N CYS A 250 -4.47 17.76 6.43
CA CYS A 250 -3.92 17.51 5.11
C CYS A 250 -5.01 16.97 4.18
N GLN A 251 -5.16 17.59 2.98
CA GLN A 251 -6.16 17.21 1.97
C GLN A 251 -5.58 17.06 0.56
N TRP A 252 -4.27 16.95 0.43
CA TRP A 252 -3.64 16.79 -0.87
C TRP A 252 -3.78 15.36 -1.40
N GLN A 253 -3.85 15.23 -2.73
CA GLN A 253 -3.81 13.94 -3.42
C GLN A 253 -2.38 13.41 -3.46
N HIS A 254 -2.23 12.10 -3.35
CA HIS A 254 -0.92 11.45 -3.39
C HIS A 254 -1.00 10.16 -4.21
N LEU A 255 -0.08 9.99 -5.15
CA LEU A 255 0.05 8.78 -5.98
C LEU A 255 -1.25 8.33 -6.67
N GLY A 256 -2.09 9.27 -7.12
CA GLY A 256 -3.36 8.96 -7.77
C GLY A 256 -4.52 8.61 -6.84
N LEU A 257 -4.31 8.71 -5.53
CA LEU A 257 -5.32 8.35 -4.55
C LEU A 257 -6.23 9.54 -4.23
N SER A 258 -7.55 9.29 -4.20
CA SER A 258 -8.50 10.25 -3.68
C SER A 258 -8.32 10.38 -2.17
N TYR A 259 -8.04 11.60 -1.69
CA TYR A 259 -7.91 11.85 -0.26
C TYR A 259 -9.13 11.38 0.55
N MET A 260 -10.32 11.59 0.03
CA MET A 260 -11.55 11.34 0.78
C MET A 260 -11.99 9.87 0.81
N HIS A 261 -11.49 9.01 -0.05
CA HIS A 261 -11.89 7.60 -0.15
C HIS A 261 -13.42 7.34 -0.08
N LYS A 262 -14.23 8.32 -0.49
CA LYS A 262 -15.70 8.25 -0.35
C LYS A 262 -16.39 7.37 -1.38
N LYS A 263 -15.74 7.16 -2.52
CA LYS A 263 -16.27 6.39 -3.65
C LYS A 263 -15.29 5.30 -4.02
N LYS A 264 -15.82 4.19 -4.54
CA LYS A 264 -15.01 3.14 -5.12
C LYS A 264 -14.19 3.73 -6.27
N PRO A 265 -12.84 3.73 -6.20
CA PRO A 265 -12.01 4.34 -7.23
C PRO A 265 -11.97 3.47 -8.48
N GLU A 266 -11.72 4.03 -9.66
CA GLU A 266 -11.40 3.24 -10.85
C GLU A 266 -9.98 2.67 -10.78
N PHE A 267 -9.04 3.44 -10.31
CA PHE A 267 -7.68 2.99 -9.99
C PHE A 267 -7.61 2.48 -8.53
N GLU A 268 -7.44 1.19 -8.36
CA GLU A 268 -7.21 0.54 -7.07
C GLU A 268 -5.70 0.31 -6.88
N SER A 269 -5.03 1.23 -6.16
CA SER A 269 -3.57 1.19 -6.00
C SER A 269 -3.12 0.00 -5.16
N GLY A 270 -2.39 -0.93 -5.78
CA GLY A 270 -1.73 -2.04 -5.09
C GLY A 270 -0.56 -1.59 -4.23
N GLY A 271 -0.06 -0.37 -4.45
CA GLY A 271 1.03 0.23 -3.70
C GLY A 271 0.61 1.00 -2.44
N ALA A 272 -0.63 1.56 -2.42
CA ALA A 272 -0.98 2.50 -1.35
C ALA A 272 -2.49 2.70 -1.12
N GLY A 273 -3.37 2.03 -1.86
CA GLY A 273 -4.78 2.40 -1.95
C GLY A 273 -5.69 1.91 -0.84
N LEU A 274 -5.29 0.95 -0.01
CA LEU A 274 -6.14 0.39 1.02
C LEU A 274 -6.37 1.34 2.19
N VAL A 275 -7.56 1.23 2.75
CA VAL A 275 -7.89 1.68 4.10
C VAL A 275 -8.17 0.47 4.96
N SER A 276 -7.93 0.55 6.28
CA SER A 276 -8.15 -0.55 7.20
C SER A 276 -8.26 -0.05 8.64
N THR A 277 -8.64 -0.94 9.55
CA THR A 277 -8.53 -0.73 10.99
C THR A 277 -7.35 -1.52 11.55
N ILE A 278 -6.91 -1.18 12.76
CA ILE A 278 -5.86 -1.96 13.45
C ILE A 278 -6.33 -3.40 13.74
N ASP A 279 -7.63 -3.61 13.95
CA ASP A 279 -8.21 -4.94 14.17
C ASP A 279 -8.08 -5.80 12.90
N ASP A 280 -8.55 -5.30 11.76
CA ASP A 280 -8.49 -6.01 10.49
C ASP A 280 -7.03 -6.31 10.09
N TYR A 281 -6.18 -5.31 10.12
CA TYR A 281 -4.77 -5.50 9.75
C TYR A 281 -4.05 -6.47 10.69
N SER A 282 -4.44 -6.51 11.98
CA SER A 282 -3.93 -7.50 12.94
C SER A 282 -4.30 -8.95 12.56
N GLN A 283 -5.45 -9.19 11.93
CA GLN A 283 -5.80 -10.53 11.44
C GLN A 283 -4.84 -10.97 10.34
N PHE A 284 -4.55 -10.07 9.40
CA PHE A 284 -3.56 -10.31 8.35
C PHE A 284 -2.16 -10.59 8.93
N VAL A 285 -1.70 -9.81 9.89
CA VAL A 285 -0.42 -10.02 10.58
C VAL A 285 -0.41 -11.37 11.32
N LYS A 286 -1.48 -11.75 12.01
CA LYS A 286 -1.59 -13.05 12.70
C LYS A 286 -1.54 -14.21 11.70
N MET A 287 -2.13 -14.06 10.51
CA MET A 287 -2.05 -15.05 9.43
C MET A 287 -0.60 -15.26 9.00
N LEU A 288 0.17 -14.19 8.78
CA LEU A 288 1.60 -14.29 8.43
C LEU A 288 2.42 -14.91 9.56
N LEU A 289 2.22 -14.50 10.83
CA LEU A 289 2.88 -15.10 11.99
C LEU A 289 2.53 -16.59 12.17
N GLY A 290 1.33 -16.99 11.74
CA GLY A 290 0.86 -18.36 11.70
C GLY A 290 1.32 -19.11 10.45
N LYS A 291 2.32 -18.60 9.72
CA LYS A 291 2.87 -19.22 8.50
C LYS A 291 1.79 -19.51 7.45
N GLY A 292 0.96 -18.50 7.19
CA GLY A 292 -0.11 -18.55 6.20
C GLY A 292 -1.45 -19.04 6.70
N THR A 293 -1.59 -19.32 8.01
CA THR A 293 -2.82 -19.85 8.61
C THR A 293 -3.24 -19.02 9.82
N TYR A 294 -4.53 -18.71 9.93
CA TYR A 294 -5.12 -18.06 11.10
C TYR A 294 -6.54 -18.59 11.36
N ASN A 295 -6.87 -18.90 12.63
CA ASN A 295 -8.16 -19.46 13.06
C ASN A 295 -8.62 -20.68 12.23
N GLY A 296 -7.68 -21.56 11.84
CA GLY A 296 -7.98 -22.74 11.02
C GLY A 296 -8.16 -22.43 9.52
N ILE A 297 -8.12 -21.18 9.13
CA ILE A 297 -8.21 -20.75 7.72
C ILE A 297 -6.81 -20.59 7.15
N ARG A 298 -6.52 -21.31 6.07
CA ARG A 298 -5.25 -21.24 5.35
C ARG A 298 -5.39 -20.31 4.14
N ILE A 299 -4.57 -19.28 4.11
CA ILE A 299 -4.45 -18.32 2.99
C ILE A 299 -3.27 -18.70 2.08
N LEU A 300 -2.11 -19.04 2.68
CA LEU A 300 -0.89 -19.46 1.99
C LEU A 300 -0.30 -20.73 2.63
N GLY A 301 0.55 -21.41 1.90
CA GLY A 301 1.41 -22.46 2.44
C GLY A 301 2.54 -21.88 3.29
N SER A 302 3.04 -22.66 4.25
CA SER A 302 4.12 -22.21 5.14
C SER A 302 5.41 -21.88 4.38
N SER A 303 5.75 -22.69 3.37
CA SER A 303 6.94 -22.46 2.54
C SER A 303 6.87 -21.20 1.68
N THR A 304 5.66 -20.73 1.38
CA THR A 304 5.45 -19.49 0.62
C THR A 304 5.62 -18.25 1.51
N VAL A 305 5.31 -18.39 2.80
CA VAL A 305 5.46 -17.31 3.77
C VAL A 305 6.90 -17.19 4.28
N GLU A 306 7.67 -18.27 4.31
CA GLU A 306 9.09 -18.33 4.68
C GLU A 306 10.02 -17.82 3.56
#